data_af68f3c18c481009bc81582cd672c0bf
#
_entry.id   af68f3c18c481009bc81582cd672c0bf
#
_cell.length_a   1.000
_cell.length_b   1.000
_cell.length_c   1.000
_cell.angle_alpha   90.00
_cell.angle_beta   90.00
_cell.angle_gamma   90.00
#
_symmetry.space_group_name_H-M   'P 1'
#
loop_
_entity.id
_entity.type
_entity.pdbx_description
1 polymer ?
#
loop_
_entity_poly.entity_id
_entity_poly.type
_entity_poly.pdbx_seq_one_letter_code
_entity_poly.pdbx_strand_id
1 'polypeptide(L)'
;MSQTTISLGRRVWVGALLLAVALTGTVHSQQNLRTQAEESNWTAYTRHDNMMTYMRALQATTRDMRTTSYGTSREGRDLPLAIFARPMVTTPAEALISGKPILMFQTNVHGGERTQRESILQLMRELVTPGTDPNKALDHVILLIAPQINPDGFEASQNGQRGNAWGIDLNRDYIKLEQPEIANVVQHVYHQWYPHLIIDGHNGGARPYNMNYVTTSNASVDQALMDICNNDIFQHVRVRNEEAGLKAFWYPGGNAEFWQGVPHYPRIGMTYAAMINSIGITFESPAQTMEVGVKSGLISYKAVLEWAVANRQKMLDTVANARRKTIEMGLTQDLEVMVDMEQVDHDFTVSYEIPDPNNQGQFMTVSAGKLRTKPSVLKSRPRPYAYILPREAVAAVQLLRQHNITVEVLREPTTLTVQAYELGDVYYRTEYDHQGATMVSVAGLHTIERTFPAGTHIISTAQMLG
;
A
#
# COMPACT_ATOMS: atom_id res chain seq x y z
N MET A 1 32.61 -62.92 35.12
CA MET A 1 33.20 -62.50 33.86
C MET A 1 32.40 -61.27 33.35
N SER A 2 32.92 -60.13 33.71
CA SER A 2 33.34 -58.93 33.00
C SER A 2 32.30 -58.46 32.00
N GLN A 3 31.51 -57.50 32.38
CA GLN A 3 31.52 -56.00 32.19
C GLN A 3 31.75 -55.53 30.76
N THR A 4 30.70 -54.93 30.17
CA THR A 4 30.86 -53.72 29.37
C THR A 4 29.55 -52.94 29.36
N THR A 5 29.34 -52.08 30.30
CA THR A 5 28.40 -50.98 30.31
C THR A 5 29.21 -49.70 30.46
N ILE A 6 29.46 -48.93 29.42
CA ILE A 6 29.81 -47.49 29.48
C ILE A 6 29.84 -46.95 28.05
N SER A 7 29.15 -45.82 27.86
CA SER A 7 29.37 -44.80 26.82
C SER A 7 28.23 -44.51 25.85
N LEU A 8 26.96 -44.53 26.26
CA LEU A 8 25.92 -43.86 25.44
C LEU A 8 25.47 -42.49 25.99
N GLY A 9 25.73 -42.18 27.26
CA GLY A 9 25.24 -40.96 27.90
C GLY A 9 26.01 -39.65 27.55
N ARG A 10 27.29 -39.75 27.23
CA ARG A 10 28.12 -38.54 27.00
C ARG A 10 27.98 -37.90 25.60
N ARG A 11 27.64 -38.69 24.57
CA ARG A 11 27.51 -38.17 23.21
C ARG A 11 26.21 -37.40 22.96
N VAL A 12 25.13 -37.74 23.66
CA VAL A 12 23.82 -37.04 23.52
C VAL A 12 23.86 -35.67 24.16
N TRP A 13 24.57 -35.48 25.28
CA TRP A 13 24.68 -34.18 25.95
C TRP A 13 25.56 -33.18 25.20
N VAL A 14 26.61 -33.63 24.54
CA VAL A 14 27.49 -32.73 23.72
C VAL A 14 26.76 -32.29 22.48
N GLY A 15 25.96 -33.13 21.82
CA GLY A 15 25.14 -32.76 20.67
C GLY A 15 24.03 -31.76 21.02
N ALA A 16 23.34 -31.97 22.17
CA ALA A 16 22.30 -31.04 22.63
C ALA A 16 22.87 -29.69 23.07
N LEU A 17 24.08 -29.66 23.69
CA LEU A 17 24.73 -28.43 24.09
C LEU A 17 25.26 -27.62 22.86
N LEU A 18 25.80 -28.31 21.87
CA LEU A 18 26.24 -27.71 20.63
C LEU A 18 25.07 -27.14 19.80
N LEU A 19 23.92 -27.84 19.79
CA LEU A 19 22.70 -27.36 19.11
C LEU A 19 22.08 -26.15 19.84
N ALA A 20 22.07 -26.16 21.17
CA ALA A 20 21.61 -25.04 21.97
C ALA A 20 22.51 -23.81 21.84
N VAL A 21 23.83 -24.00 21.82
CA VAL A 21 24.81 -22.92 21.61
C VAL A 21 24.72 -22.37 20.18
N ALA A 22 24.49 -23.21 19.17
CA ALA A 22 24.31 -22.75 17.79
C ALA A 22 23.01 -21.95 17.63
N LEU A 23 21.90 -22.39 18.26
CA LEU A 23 20.62 -21.66 18.22
C LEU A 23 20.69 -20.32 18.97
N THR A 24 21.31 -20.29 20.15
CA THR A 24 21.50 -19.03 20.90
C THR A 24 22.49 -18.09 20.20
N GLY A 25 23.52 -18.60 19.56
CA GLY A 25 24.47 -17.81 18.77
C GLY A 25 23.84 -17.16 17.55
N THR A 26 22.96 -17.85 16.84
CA THR A 26 22.24 -17.31 15.68
C THR A 26 21.21 -16.25 16.08
N VAL A 27 20.45 -16.45 17.14
CA VAL A 27 19.50 -15.46 17.67
C VAL A 27 20.23 -14.18 18.13
N HIS A 28 21.36 -14.31 18.83
CA HIS A 28 22.17 -13.14 19.22
C HIS A 28 22.76 -12.40 18.01
N SER A 29 23.19 -13.10 16.96
CA SER A 29 23.70 -12.46 15.75
C SER A 29 22.65 -11.69 14.97
N GLN A 30 21.41 -12.18 14.94
CA GLN A 30 20.28 -11.54 14.27
C GLN A 30 19.82 -10.26 14.99
N GLN A 31 19.74 -10.29 16.32
CA GLN A 31 19.39 -9.11 17.13
C GLN A 31 20.45 -8.00 17.08
N ASN A 32 21.70 -8.34 16.76
CA ASN A 32 22.81 -7.41 16.66
C ASN A 32 22.94 -6.70 15.29
N LEU A 33 22.13 -7.12 14.27
CA LEU A 33 22.10 -6.39 13.00
C LEU A 33 21.36 -5.06 13.21
N ARG A 34 22.07 -3.96 13.12
CA ARG A 34 21.55 -2.60 13.28
C ARG A 34 21.49 -1.88 11.94
N THR A 35 20.49 -1.02 11.78
CA THR A 35 20.42 -0.10 10.66
C THR A 35 21.41 1.05 10.86
N GLN A 36 21.77 1.76 9.80
CA GLN A 36 22.62 2.96 9.93
C GLN A 36 21.96 4.01 10.83
N ALA A 37 20.63 4.12 10.83
CA ALA A 37 19.91 5.03 11.71
C ALA A 37 20.12 4.68 13.19
N GLU A 38 20.04 3.41 13.55
CA GLU A 38 20.32 2.94 14.91
C GLU A 38 21.80 3.09 15.29
N GLU A 39 22.73 2.82 14.38
CA GLU A 39 24.17 2.96 14.62
C GLU A 39 24.57 4.41 14.83
N SER A 40 23.91 5.34 14.15
CA SER A 40 24.13 6.79 14.30
C SER A 40 23.42 7.41 15.50
N ASN A 41 22.75 6.62 16.37
CA ASN A 41 21.84 7.11 17.41
C ASN A 41 20.79 8.08 16.86
N TRP A 42 20.16 7.70 15.75
CA TRP A 42 19.05 8.42 15.10
C TRP A 42 19.42 9.80 14.53
N THR A 43 20.71 10.01 14.20
CA THR A 43 21.18 11.27 13.58
C THR A 43 21.24 11.21 12.06
N ALA A 44 21.27 10.00 11.47
CA ALA A 44 21.32 9.81 10.03
C ALA A 44 20.37 8.67 9.59
N TYR A 45 19.68 8.86 8.48
CA TYR A 45 18.88 7.80 7.87
C TYR A 45 19.76 6.78 7.14
N THR A 46 19.30 5.54 7.06
CA THR A 46 19.97 4.47 6.33
C THR A 46 20.00 4.78 4.83
N ARG A 47 21.19 4.91 4.23
CA ARG A 47 21.37 5.16 2.78
C ARG A 47 20.96 3.93 1.97
N HIS A 48 20.66 4.09 0.67
CA HIS A 48 20.22 3.02 -0.21
C HIS A 48 21.15 1.80 -0.19
N ASP A 49 22.44 2.00 -0.40
CA ASP A 49 23.42 0.91 -0.44
C ASP A 49 23.56 0.19 0.92
N ASN A 50 23.47 0.94 2.02
CA ASN A 50 23.47 0.38 3.38
C ASN A 50 22.20 -0.42 3.65
N MET A 51 21.04 0.04 3.17
CA MET A 51 19.79 -0.71 3.21
C MET A 51 19.90 -2.03 2.44
N MET A 52 20.44 -2.00 1.21
CA MET A 52 20.64 -3.21 0.41
C MET A 52 21.61 -4.19 1.08
N THR A 53 22.65 -3.69 1.73
CA THR A 53 23.60 -4.50 2.51
C THR A 53 22.93 -5.10 3.75
N TYR A 54 22.13 -4.32 4.47
CA TYR A 54 21.36 -4.76 5.62
C TYR A 54 20.36 -5.88 5.23
N MET A 55 19.62 -5.71 4.13
CA MET A 55 18.68 -6.72 3.62
C MET A 55 19.39 -8.04 3.29
N ARG A 56 20.55 -7.99 2.63
CA ARG A 56 21.37 -9.18 2.35
C ARG A 56 21.83 -9.87 3.64
N ALA A 57 22.26 -9.09 4.63
CA ALA A 57 22.67 -9.61 5.92
C ALA A 57 21.51 -10.30 6.65
N LEU A 58 20.32 -9.70 6.68
CA LEU A 58 19.12 -10.33 7.24
C LEU A 58 18.77 -11.64 6.53
N GLN A 59 18.72 -11.65 5.20
CA GLN A 59 18.42 -12.85 4.42
C GLN A 59 19.40 -13.99 4.71
N ALA A 60 20.69 -13.70 4.94
CA ALA A 60 21.69 -14.71 5.25
C ALA A 60 21.46 -15.42 6.59
N THR A 61 20.62 -14.86 7.47
CA THR A 61 20.35 -15.43 8.82
C THR A 61 19.13 -16.35 8.88
N THR A 62 18.32 -16.41 7.82
CA THR A 62 17.03 -17.11 7.85
C THR A 62 16.68 -17.78 6.53
N ARG A 63 15.76 -18.75 6.59
CA ARG A 63 15.11 -19.34 5.39
C ARG A 63 13.73 -18.73 5.11
N ASP A 64 13.25 -17.87 5.98
CA ASP A 64 11.90 -17.29 5.91
C ASP A 64 11.87 -15.94 5.18
N MET A 65 13.02 -15.53 4.63
CA MET A 65 13.16 -14.28 3.86
C MET A 65 13.85 -14.53 2.52
N ARG A 66 13.34 -13.91 1.46
CA ARG A 66 13.98 -13.82 0.15
C ARG A 66 13.90 -12.39 -0.38
N THR A 67 15.01 -11.86 -0.86
CA THR A 67 15.07 -10.57 -1.55
C THR A 67 15.14 -10.80 -3.05
N THR A 68 14.35 -10.04 -3.81
CA THR A 68 14.37 -9.96 -5.27
C THR A 68 14.26 -8.51 -5.70
N SER A 69 14.36 -8.24 -6.98
CA SER A 69 14.10 -6.92 -7.57
C SER A 69 12.79 -6.97 -8.35
N TYR A 70 12.01 -5.87 -8.32
CA TYR A 70 10.85 -5.71 -9.19
C TYR A 70 11.11 -4.69 -10.31
N GLY A 71 12.33 -4.16 -10.42
CA GLY A 71 12.74 -3.25 -11.49
C GLY A 71 13.84 -2.31 -11.06
N THR A 72 14.01 -1.24 -11.81
CA THR A 72 14.97 -0.17 -11.54
C THR A 72 14.30 1.20 -11.56
N SER A 73 14.83 2.14 -10.77
CA SER A 73 14.43 3.53 -10.78
C SER A 73 14.90 4.25 -12.05
N ARG A 74 14.53 5.50 -12.20
CA ARG A 74 14.93 6.35 -13.34
C ARG A 74 16.44 6.48 -13.49
N GLU A 75 17.19 6.54 -12.41
CA GLU A 75 18.67 6.57 -12.41
C GLU A 75 19.32 5.17 -12.36
N GLY A 76 18.53 4.11 -12.51
CA GLY A 76 19.01 2.73 -12.57
C GLY A 76 19.31 2.09 -11.22
N ARG A 77 18.86 2.66 -10.09
CA ARG A 77 18.96 2.00 -8.78
C ARG A 77 17.97 0.87 -8.69
N ASP A 78 18.41 -0.21 -8.05
CA ASP A 78 17.56 -1.39 -7.86
C ASP A 78 16.34 -1.07 -6.96
N LEU A 79 15.20 -1.65 -7.31
CA LEU A 79 13.94 -1.55 -6.55
C LEU A 79 13.71 -2.90 -5.84
N PRO A 80 14.13 -3.02 -4.56
CA PRO A 80 14.11 -4.30 -3.87
C PRO A 80 12.72 -4.65 -3.36
N LEU A 81 12.38 -5.95 -3.45
CA LEU A 81 11.24 -6.58 -2.80
C LEU A 81 11.74 -7.68 -1.87
N ALA A 82 11.45 -7.57 -0.59
CA ALA A 82 11.65 -8.64 0.36
C ALA A 82 10.35 -9.44 0.54
N ILE A 83 10.44 -10.76 0.40
CA ILE A 83 9.34 -11.72 0.59
C ILE A 83 9.59 -12.44 1.89
N PHE A 84 8.61 -12.44 2.79
CA PHE A 84 8.64 -13.16 4.06
C PHE A 84 7.50 -14.16 4.09
N ALA A 85 7.81 -15.44 4.29
CA ALA A 85 6.81 -16.52 4.32
C ALA A 85 7.35 -17.77 5.01
N ARG A 86 6.46 -18.57 5.60
CA ARG A 86 6.78 -19.90 6.15
C ARG A 86 5.63 -20.88 5.83
N PRO A 87 5.82 -21.92 5.00
CA PRO A 87 7.02 -22.15 4.21
C PRO A 87 7.31 -21.03 3.24
N MET A 88 8.59 -20.88 2.83
CA MET A 88 8.99 -19.86 1.85
C MET A 88 8.27 -20.06 0.52
N VAL A 89 7.76 -18.97 -0.03
CA VAL A 89 7.24 -18.87 -1.39
C VAL A 89 8.17 -17.97 -2.22
N THR A 90 8.38 -18.31 -3.46
CA THR A 90 9.31 -17.60 -4.36
C THR A 90 8.61 -16.99 -5.56
N THR A 91 7.37 -17.40 -5.80
CA THR A 91 6.56 -16.94 -6.92
C THR A 91 5.16 -16.51 -6.48
N PRO A 92 4.52 -15.62 -7.24
CA PRO A 92 3.12 -15.25 -7.01
C PRO A 92 2.18 -16.46 -7.00
N ALA A 93 2.40 -17.43 -7.89
CA ALA A 93 1.57 -18.64 -7.99
C ALA A 93 1.64 -19.48 -6.70
N GLU A 94 2.84 -19.70 -6.15
CA GLU A 94 3.02 -20.38 -4.86
C GLU A 94 2.30 -19.65 -3.73
N ALA A 95 2.38 -18.32 -3.71
CA ALA A 95 1.71 -17.50 -2.71
C ALA A 95 0.19 -17.63 -2.78
N LEU A 96 -0.40 -17.54 -3.97
CA LEU A 96 -1.85 -17.69 -4.19
C LEU A 96 -2.34 -19.09 -3.83
N ILE A 97 -1.60 -20.15 -4.20
CA ILE A 97 -1.96 -21.55 -3.88
C ILE A 97 -1.88 -21.82 -2.36
N SER A 98 -1.03 -21.10 -1.63
CA SER A 98 -0.90 -21.28 -0.17
C SER A 98 -2.19 -21.00 0.60
N GLY A 99 -3.12 -20.21 0.02
CA GLY A 99 -4.35 -19.76 0.68
C GLY A 99 -4.13 -18.78 1.83
N LYS A 100 -2.89 -18.32 2.03
CA LYS A 100 -2.58 -17.30 3.05
C LYS A 100 -2.88 -15.91 2.53
N PRO A 101 -3.34 -14.98 3.39
CA PRO A 101 -3.39 -13.57 3.01
C PRO A 101 -1.99 -13.07 2.65
N ILE A 102 -1.93 -12.27 1.60
CA ILE A 102 -0.72 -11.58 1.13
C ILE A 102 -0.85 -10.11 1.52
N LEU A 103 0.07 -9.62 2.33
CA LEU A 103 0.17 -8.23 2.75
C LEU A 103 1.35 -7.58 2.01
N MET A 104 1.19 -6.33 1.62
CA MET A 104 2.25 -5.51 1.03
C MET A 104 2.49 -4.27 1.87
N PHE A 105 3.71 -4.07 2.34
CA PHE A 105 4.14 -2.84 3.01
C PHE A 105 5.17 -2.15 2.13
N GLN A 106 4.87 -0.93 1.73
CA GLN A 106 5.78 -0.08 0.97
C GLN A 106 6.01 1.24 1.67
N THR A 107 7.14 1.86 1.41
CA THR A 107 7.49 3.16 1.99
C THR A 107 8.32 4.00 1.02
N ASN A 108 8.49 5.25 1.38
CA ASN A 108 9.39 6.18 0.70
C ASN A 108 9.03 6.40 -0.78
N VAL A 109 7.74 6.52 -1.08
CA VAL A 109 7.26 7.00 -2.39
C VAL A 109 7.70 8.45 -2.59
N HIS A 110 7.69 9.26 -1.53
CA HIS A 110 8.36 10.56 -1.51
C HIS A 110 9.74 10.42 -0.92
N GLY A 111 10.79 10.75 -1.68
CA GLY A 111 12.18 10.50 -1.29
C GLY A 111 12.62 11.20 0.00
N GLY A 112 12.03 12.36 0.34
CA GLY A 112 12.29 13.07 1.60
C GLY A 112 11.60 12.47 2.83
N GLU A 113 10.62 11.57 2.66
CA GLU A 113 9.82 10.97 3.72
C GLU A 113 10.42 9.61 4.13
N ARG A 114 11.21 9.58 5.19
CA ARG A 114 12.14 8.47 5.45
C ARG A 114 11.86 7.70 6.72
N THR A 115 11.06 8.24 7.64
CA THR A 115 10.84 7.66 8.98
C THR A 115 10.19 6.28 8.90
N GLN A 116 9.15 6.14 8.08
CA GLN A 116 8.44 4.87 7.91
C GLN A 116 9.33 3.78 7.31
N ARG A 117 10.31 4.16 6.48
CA ARG A 117 11.29 3.22 5.95
C ARG A 117 12.17 2.62 7.05
N GLU A 118 12.66 3.44 8.00
CA GLU A 118 13.43 2.92 9.14
C GLU A 118 12.57 1.99 10.02
N SER A 119 11.29 2.30 10.20
CA SER A 119 10.35 1.42 10.92
C SER A 119 10.24 0.05 10.25
N ILE A 120 10.11 0.02 8.93
CA ILE A 120 10.04 -1.23 8.16
C ILE A 120 11.35 -2.01 8.21
N LEU A 121 12.52 -1.36 8.18
CA LEU A 121 13.80 -2.05 8.31
C LEU A 121 13.93 -2.74 9.68
N GLN A 122 13.43 -2.11 10.76
CA GLN A 122 13.37 -2.77 12.07
C GLN A 122 12.38 -3.94 12.08
N LEU A 123 11.19 -3.77 11.46
CA LEU A 123 10.24 -4.86 11.31
C LEU A 123 10.85 -6.06 10.57
N MET A 124 11.62 -5.82 9.50
CA MET A 124 12.30 -6.88 8.76
C MET A 124 13.25 -7.69 9.66
N ARG A 125 13.96 -7.05 10.58
CA ARG A 125 14.79 -7.74 11.59
C ARG A 125 13.94 -8.58 12.53
N GLU A 126 12.82 -8.06 13.04
CA GLU A 126 11.94 -8.83 13.90
C GLU A 126 11.32 -10.04 13.15
N LEU A 127 10.96 -9.89 11.88
CA LEU A 127 10.45 -10.98 11.05
C LEU A 127 11.44 -12.13 10.87
N VAL A 128 12.73 -11.88 10.86
CA VAL A 128 13.74 -12.93 10.76
C VAL A 128 14.24 -13.44 12.11
N THR A 129 13.91 -12.76 13.21
CA THR A 129 14.33 -13.14 14.56
C THR A 129 13.39 -14.18 15.14
N PRO A 130 13.81 -15.44 15.35
CA PRO A 130 12.95 -16.49 15.85
C PRO A 130 12.31 -16.15 17.20
N GLY A 131 11.02 -16.47 17.34
CA GLY A 131 10.27 -16.30 18.58
C GLY A 131 9.64 -14.92 18.78
N THR A 132 9.95 -13.91 17.98
CA THR A 132 9.21 -12.64 17.97
C THR A 132 7.81 -12.86 17.40
N ASP A 133 6.87 -11.98 17.74
CA ASP A 133 5.51 -12.10 17.21
C ASP A 133 5.44 -11.84 15.69
N PRO A 134 6.19 -10.89 15.09
CA PRO A 134 6.28 -10.78 13.64
C PRO A 134 6.82 -12.07 12.98
N ASN A 135 7.81 -12.76 13.57
CA ASN A 135 8.31 -14.02 13.02
C ASN A 135 7.26 -15.14 13.08
N LYS A 136 6.50 -15.25 14.17
CA LYS A 136 5.38 -16.21 14.30
C LYS A 136 4.25 -15.93 13.31
N ALA A 137 4.01 -14.65 12.94
CA ALA A 137 2.97 -14.27 12.00
C ALA A 137 3.18 -14.93 10.62
N LEU A 138 4.41 -15.25 10.23
CA LEU A 138 4.74 -15.89 8.95
C LEU A 138 4.13 -17.30 8.79
N ASP A 139 3.69 -17.93 9.86
CA ASP A 139 2.92 -19.19 9.79
C ASP A 139 1.51 -18.97 9.21
N HIS A 140 1.02 -17.73 9.24
CA HIS A 140 -0.36 -17.36 8.92
C HIS A 140 -0.52 -16.42 7.72
N VAL A 141 0.49 -15.62 7.40
CA VAL A 141 0.46 -14.62 6.32
C VAL A 141 1.73 -14.68 5.48
N ILE A 142 1.65 -14.13 4.28
CA ILE A 142 2.81 -13.79 3.44
C ILE A 142 2.95 -12.28 3.47
N LEU A 143 4.16 -11.80 3.75
CA LEU A 143 4.43 -10.37 3.78
C LEU A 143 5.44 -9.99 2.69
N LEU A 144 5.05 -9.07 1.83
CA LEU A 144 5.87 -8.43 0.84
C LEU A 144 6.29 -7.06 1.38
N ILE A 145 7.56 -6.73 1.31
CA ILE A 145 8.07 -5.41 1.73
C ILE A 145 8.88 -4.78 0.59
N ALA A 146 8.42 -3.62 0.10
CA ALA A 146 9.20 -2.72 -0.74
C ALA A 146 9.64 -1.51 0.11
N PRO A 147 10.81 -1.55 0.72
CA PRO A 147 11.19 -0.55 1.72
C PRO A 147 11.51 0.81 1.11
N GLN A 148 11.70 0.89 -0.19
CA GLN A 148 12.05 2.13 -0.88
C GLN A 148 11.54 2.12 -2.33
N ILE A 149 10.47 2.91 -2.58
CA ILE A 149 9.93 3.07 -3.93
C ILE A 149 10.72 4.12 -4.72
N ASN A 150 11.21 5.18 -4.06
CA ASN A 150 11.88 6.32 -4.69
C ASN A 150 13.33 6.48 -4.20
N PRO A 151 14.24 5.60 -4.62
CA PRO A 151 15.65 5.71 -4.23
C PRO A 151 16.32 6.96 -4.78
N ASP A 152 15.95 7.43 -5.97
CA ASP A 152 16.54 8.61 -6.59
C ASP A 152 16.18 9.88 -5.82
N GLY A 153 14.90 10.06 -5.49
CA GLY A 153 14.47 11.18 -4.66
C GLY A 153 15.07 11.13 -3.24
N PHE A 154 15.27 9.94 -2.68
CA PHE A 154 15.93 9.78 -1.39
C PHE A 154 17.39 10.23 -1.43
N GLU A 155 18.12 9.84 -2.49
CA GLU A 155 19.56 10.11 -2.64
C GLU A 155 19.87 11.49 -3.24
N ALA A 156 18.87 12.23 -3.76
CA ALA A 156 19.02 13.49 -4.45
C ALA A 156 19.71 14.59 -3.61
N SER A 157 19.59 14.55 -2.28
CA SER A 157 20.23 15.47 -1.36
C SER A 157 20.35 14.87 0.04
N GLN A 158 21.00 15.58 0.96
CA GLN A 158 21.03 15.18 2.38
C GLN A 158 19.63 15.03 2.98
N ASN A 159 18.67 15.84 2.52
CA ASN A 159 17.28 15.81 3.01
C ASN A 159 16.34 15.02 2.08
N GLY A 160 16.83 14.50 0.95
CA GLY A 160 16.01 13.93 -0.11
C GLY A 160 15.18 15.02 -0.82
N GLN A 161 14.38 14.59 -1.76
CA GLN A 161 13.35 15.42 -2.41
C GLN A 161 12.05 14.64 -2.50
N ARG A 162 10.91 15.34 -2.65
CA ARG A 162 9.61 14.71 -2.74
C ARG A 162 9.48 13.82 -3.99
N GLY A 163 9.75 14.40 -5.15
CA GLY A 163 9.66 13.70 -6.43
C GLY A 163 10.81 12.73 -6.70
N ASN A 164 10.75 12.02 -7.82
CA ASN A 164 11.84 11.18 -8.31
C ASN A 164 12.97 12.02 -8.94
N ALA A 165 13.89 11.39 -9.69
CA ALA A 165 15.00 12.08 -10.37
C ALA A 165 14.57 13.23 -11.29
N TRP A 166 13.34 13.18 -11.80
CA TRP A 166 12.77 14.23 -12.65
C TRP A 166 11.88 15.23 -11.90
N GLY A 167 11.82 15.14 -10.56
CA GLY A 167 10.97 15.99 -9.73
C GLY A 167 9.48 15.64 -9.77
N ILE A 168 9.11 14.50 -10.37
CA ILE A 168 7.72 14.06 -10.49
C ILE A 168 7.27 13.40 -9.17
N ASP A 169 6.11 13.83 -8.65
CA ASP A 169 5.47 13.19 -7.50
C ASP A 169 4.95 11.80 -7.89
N LEU A 170 5.63 10.78 -7.40
CA LEU A 170 5.30 9.39 -7.68
C LEU A 170 3.91 9.00 -7.13
N ASN A 171 3.45 9.65 -6.05
CA ASN A 171 2.11 9.41 -5.49
C ASN A 171 0.99 10.14 -6.27
N ARG A 172 1.26 10.49 -7.53
CA ARG A 172 0.30 10.99 -8.52
C ARG A 172 0.32 10.18 -9.82
N ASP A 173 1.15 9.12 -9.89
CA ASP A 173 1.41 8.39 -11.13
C ASP A 173 0.69 7.02 -11.23
N TYR A 174 -0.02 6.58 -10.20
CA TYR A 174 -0.62 5.24 -10.15
C TYR A 174 -1.65 4.93 -11.25
N ILE A 175 -2.21 5.95 -11.91
CA ILE A 175 -3.09 5.75 -13.07
C ILE A 175 -2.33 5.89 -14.40
N LYS A 176 -1.34 6.78 -14.47
CA LYS A 176 -0.63 7.06 -15.73
C LYS A 176 0.50 6.07 -16.00
N LEU A 177 1.15 5.56 -14.94
CA LEU A 177 2.30 4.64 -15.01
C LEU A 177 3.44 5.16 -15.93
N GLU A 178 3.68 6.47 -15.90
CA GLU A 178 4.72 7.13 -16.71
C GLU A 178 6.10 7.05 -16.04
N GLN A 179 6.14 6.83 -14.73
CA GLN A 179 7.37 6.72 -13.96
C GLN A 179 7.73 5.26 -13.71
N PRO A 180 8.99 4.84 -13.99
CA PRO A 180 9.37 3.43 -13.88
C PRO A 180 9.18 2.87 -12.47
N GLU A 181 9.36 3.67 -11.43
CA GLU A 181 9.22 3.26 -10.05
C GLU A 181 7.78 2.75 -9.77
N ILE A 182 6.77 3.52 -10.20
CA ILE A 182 5.35 3.17 -10.02
C ILE A 182 4.92 2.12 -11.03
N ALA A 183 5.31 2.24 -12.29
CA ALA A 183 4.99 1.25 -13.31
C ALA A 183 5.48 -0.15 -12.91
N ASN A 184 6.70 -0.26 -12.36
CA ASN A 184 7.27 -1.52 -11.92
C ASN A 184 6.54 -2.11 -10.71
N VAL A 185 6.24 -1.31 -9.65
CA VAL A 185 5.54 -1.85 -8.48
C VAL A 185 4.12 -2.28 -8.81
N VAL A 186 3.42 -1.52 -9.66
CA VAL A 186 2.06 -1.88 -10.10
C VAL A 186 2.07 -3.15 -10.93
N GLN A 187 2.89 -3.23 -11.98
CA GLN A 187 2.90 -4.36 -12.90
C GLN A 187 3.51 -5.63 -12.30
N HIS A 188 4.62 -5.51 -11.54
CA HIS A 188 5.39 -6.67 -11.08
C HIS A 188 5.09 -7.08 -9.64
N VAL A 189 4.46 -6.22 -8.84
CA VAL A 189 4.06 -6.56 -7.48
C VAL A 189 2.54 -6.62 -7.35
N TYR A 190 1.82 -5.52 -7.56
CA TYR A 190 0.38 -5.49 -7.30
C TYR A 190 -0.39 -6.47 -8.20
N HIS A 191 -0.15 -6.44 -9.51
CA HIS A 191 -0.88 -7.26 -10.49
C HIS A 191 -0.36 -8.69 -10.67
N GLN A 192 0.73 -9.04 -10.00
CA GLN A 192 1.19 -10.43 -9.97
C GLN A 192 0.88 -11.12 -8.64
N TRP A 193 1.11 -10.44 -7.51
CA TRP A 193 0.92 -11.02 -6.19
C TRP A 193 -0.50 -10.82 -5.64
N TYR A 194 -1.27 -9.89 -6.18
CA TYR A 194 -2.63 -9.56 -5.75
C TYR A 194 -2.75 -9.39 -4.21
N PRO A 195 -1.99 -8.49 -3.58
CA PRO A 195 -2.03 -8.31 -2.14
C PRO A 195 -3.47 -8.06 -1.65
N HIS A 196 -3.81 -8.61 -0.49
CA HIS A 196 -5.11 -8.38 0.14
C HIS A 196 -5.13 -7.05 0.90
N LEU A 197 -3.95 -6.61 1.38
CA LEU A 197 -3.76 -5.35 2.09
C LEU A 197 -2.46 -4.71 1.61
N ILE A 198 -2.51 -3.39 1.35
CA ILE A 198 -1.37 -2.58 0.94
C ILE A 198 -1.27 -1.39 1.88
N ILE A 199 -0.11 -1.21 2.53
CA ILE A 199 0.21 -0.02 3.32
C ILE A 199 1.26 0.79 2.59
N ASP A 200 1.00 2.10 2.44
CA ASP A 200 1.94 3.09 1.95
C ASP A 200 2.39 4.01 3.08
N GLY A 201 3.67 3.97 3.42
CA GLY A 201 4.25 4.68 4.54
C GLY A 201 4.89 6.00 4.14
N HIS A 202 4.41 7.09 4.73
CA HIS A 202 4.75 8.48 4.47
C HIS A 202 5.20 9.24 5.72
N ASN A 203 5.61 10.49 5.53
CA ASN A 203 5.85 11.45 6.59
C ASN A 203 4.97 12.67 6.38
N GLY A 204 4.05 12.90 7.30
CA GLY A 204 3.10 14.02 7.28
C GLY A 204 2.14 13.90 8.45
N GLY A 205 1.13 14.77 8.47
CA GLY A 205 0.05 14.71 9.45
C GLY A 205 0.15 15.74 10.57
N ALA A 206 -0.76 15.60 11.53
CA ALA A 206 -1.02 16.58 12.56
C ALA A 206 -0.42 16.19 13.91
N ARG A 207 0.22 17.17 14.57
CA ARG A 207 0.57 17.07 16.00
C ARG A 207 -0.68 17.26 16.86
N PRO A 208 -0.76 16.65 18.07
CA PRO A 208 0.30 15.97 18.81
C PRO A 208 0.45 14.47 18.54
N TYR A 209 -0.10 13.97 17.46
CA TYR A 209 -0.06 12.54 17.17
C TYR A 209 1.34 12.09 16.76
N ASN A 210 1.64 10.83 17.04
CA ASN A 210 2.90 10.17 16.67
C ASN A 210 2.74 9.33 15.40
N MET A 211 1.49 8.89 15.13
CA MET A 211 1.07 8.21 13.93
C MET A 211 -0.26 8.78 13.44
N ASN A 212 -0.33 9.09 12.15
CA ASN A 212 -1.61 9.31 11.49
C ASN A 212 -1.86 8.19 10.48
N TYR A 213 -3.11 7.82 10.31
CA TYR A 213 -3.55 6.77 9.39
C TYR A 213 -4.77 7.23 8.61
N VAL A 214 -4.93 6.70 7.41
CA VAL A 214 -6.09 6.96 6.57
C VAL A 214 -6.29 5.85 5.55
N THR A 215 -7.54 5.62 5.17
CA THR A 215 -7.94 4.90 3.97
C THR A 215 -8.64 5.86 3.01
N THR A 216 -8.89 5.41 1.78
CA THR A 216 -9.58 6.23 0.79
C THR A 216 -11.04 6.50 1.22
N SER A 217 -11.57 7.63 0.75
CA SER A 217 -13.01 7.93 0.76
C SER A 217 -13.60 7.94 -0.66
N ASN A 218 -12.99 7.21 -1.60
CA ASN A 218 -13.51 7.13 -2.97
C ASN A 218 -14.77 6.26 -3.02
N ALA A 219 -15.90 6.84 -3.44
CA ALA A 219 -17.20 6.15 -3.46
C ALA A 219 -17.32 5.03 -4.52
N SER A 220 -16.34 4.90 -5.44
CA SER A 220 -16.26 3.77 -6.38
C SER A 220 -15.60 2.53 -5.78
N VAL A 221 -14.98 2.66 -4.59
CA VAL A 221 -14.37 1.55 -3.86
C VAL A 221 -15.45 0.79 -3.07
N ASP A 222 -15.32 -0.54 -2.98
CA ASP A 222 -16.22 -1.33 -2.15
C ASP A 222 -16.17 -0.86 -0.67
N GLN A 223 -17.32 -0.48 -0.13
CA GLN A 223 -17.44 0.09 1.21
C GLN A 223 -16.84 -0.84 2.29
N ALA A 224 -16.96 -2.17 2.13
CA ALA A 224 -16.42 -3.11 3.12
C ALA A 224 -14.89 -3.05 3.27
N LEU A 225 -14.16 -2.64 2.22
CA LEU A 225 -12.71 -2.42 2.29
C LEU A 225 -12.36 -1.18 3.13
N MET A 226 -13.19 -0.13 3.05
CA MET A 226 -13.03 1.08 3.86
C MET A 226 -13.45 0.83 5.31
N ASP A 227 -14.55 0.12 5.51
CA ASP A 227 -15.11 -0.19 6.84
C ASP A 227 -14.13 -1.01 7.68
N ILE A 228 -13.46 -2.00 7.08
CA ILE A 228 -12.45 -2.81 7.77
C ILE A 228 -11.24 -1.97 8.24
N CYS A 229 -10.88 -0.93 7.46
CA CYS A 229 -9.85 0.01 7.90
C CYS A 229 -10.33 0.84 9.09
N ASN A 230 -11.46 1.53 8.94
CA ASN A 230 -11.95 2.53 9.90
C ASN A 230 -12.41 1.90 11.21
N ASN A 231 -13.11 0.76 11.14
CA ASN A 231 -13.76 0.16 12.31
C ASN A 231 -12.89 -0.86 13.05
N ASP A 232 -11.94 -1.51 12.35
CA ASP A 232 -11.12 -2.57 12.94
C ASP A 232 -9.64 -2.17 13.02
N ILE A 233 -8.98 -2.02 11.85
CA ILE A 233 -7.52 -1.89 11.78
C ILE A 233 -7.04 -0.61 12.49
N PHE A 234 -7.66 0.54 12.21
CA PHE A 234 -7.24 1.82 12.82
C PHE A 234 -7.49 1.86 14.31
N GLN A 235 -8.54 1.21 14.80
CA GLN A 235 -8.77 1.08 16.24
C GLN A 235 -7.67 0.25 16.90
N HIS A 236 -7.26 -0.86 16.24
CA HIS A 236 -6.19 -1.70 16.75
C HIS A 236 -4.84 -0.95 16.76
N VAL A 237 -4.51 -0.25 15.67
CA VAL A 237 -3.30 0.59 15.58
C VAL A 237 -3.29 1.67 16.67
N ARG A 238 -4.44 2.33 16.91
CA ARG A 238 -4.59 3.35 17.94
C ARG A 238 -4.30 2.76 19.33
N VAL A 239 -4.96 1.67 19.67
CA VAL A 239 -4.79 1.01 20.98
C VAL A 239 -3.33 0.62 21.23
N ARG A 240 -2.65 0.00 20.24
CA ARG A 240 -1.25 -0.40 20.37
C ARG A 240 -0.29 0.77 20.55
N ASN A 241 -0.55 1.91 19.91
CA ASN A 241 0.23 3.13 20.13
C ASN A 241 -0.04 3.70 21.53
N GLU A 242 -1.31 3.76 21.97
CA GLU A 242 -1.69 4.25 23.32
C GLU A 242 -1.08 3.40 24.45
N GLU A 243 -1.04 2.09 24.32
CA GLU A 243 -0.36 1.17 25.23
C GLU A 243 1.15 1.44 25.37
N ALA A 244 1.77 1.99 24.32
CA ALA A 244 3.17 2.39 24.30
C ALA A 244 3.40 3.85 24.74
N GLY A 245 2.35 4.56 25.18
CA GLY A 245 2.39 5.97 25.56
C GLY A 245 2.46 6.95 24.39
N LEU A 246 2.06 6.51 23.19
CA LEU A 246 2.03 7.27 21.96
C LEU A 246 0.59 7.54 21.53
N LYS A 247 0.39 8.53 20.64
CA LYS A 247 -0.94 8.89 20.13
C LYS A 247 -1.05 8.59 18.65
N ALA A 248 -2.20 8.02 18.22
CA ALA A 248 -2.50 7.81 16.81
C ALA A 248 -3.91 8.28 16.47
N PHE A 249 -4.10 8.86 15.27
CA PHE A 249 -5.38 9.39 14.82
C PHE A 249 -5.44 9.49 13.29
N TRP A 250 -6.59 9.87 12.73
CA TRP A 250 -6.76 10.04 11.30
C TRP A 250 -5.83 11.12 10.72
N TYR A 251 -5.43 10.96 9.48
CA TYR A 251 -4.73 11.93 8.64
C TYR A 251 -5.76 12.78 7.86
N PRO A 252 -5.51 14.07 7.48
CA PRO A 252 -4.26 14.81 7.69
C PRO A 252 -4.30 15.72 8.92
N GLY A 253 -5.45 16.18 9.38
CA GLY A 253 -5.58 17.11 10.48
C GLY A 253 -6.96 17.74 10.58
N GLY A 254 -7.18 18.54 11.61
CA GLY A 254 -8.46 19.18 11.87
C GLY A 254 -8.33 20.60 12.42
N ASN A 255 -9.47 21.19 12.69
CA ASN A 255 -9.66 22.49 13.36
C ASN A 255 -10.64 22.33 14.53
N ALA A 256 -11.17 23.42 15.07
CA ALA A 256 -12.11 23.38 16.19
C ALA A 256 -13.51 22.81 15.82
N GLU A 257 -13.81 22.63 14.56
CA GLU A 257 -15.14 22.20 14.10
C GLU A 257 -15.12 20.79 13.54
N PHE A 258 -14.13 20.45 12.71
CA PHE A 258 -14.04 19.15 12.03
C PHE A 258 -12.60 18.67 11.84
N TRP A 259 -12.47 17.37 11.71
CA TRP A 259 -11.29 16.67 11.21
C TRP A 259 -11.47 16.35 9.73
N GLN A 260 -10.53 16.77 8.91
CA GLN A 260 -10.61 16.67 7.45
C GLN A 260 -10.14 15.30 6.95
N GLY A 261 -10.69 14.84 5.85
CA GLY A 261 -10.18 13.70 5.08
C GLY A 261 -9.18 14.12 4.00
N VAL A 262 -8.65 13.12 3.30
CA VAL A 262 -7.70 13.28 2.18
C VAL A 262 -8.41 13.26 0.83
N PRO A 263 -7.80 13.81 -0.23
CA PRO A 263 -8.32 13.66 -1.58
C PRO A 263 -8.48 12.17 -1.97
N HIS A 264 -9.58 11.89 -2.66
CA HIS A 264 -10.01 10.55 -3.06
C HIS A 264 -9.58 10.15 -4.48
N TYR A 265 -8.57 10.83 -5.04
CA TYR A 265 -8.18 10.66 -6.44
C TYR A 265 -7.55 9.29 -6.70
N PRO A 266 -7.95 8.58 -7.81
CA PRO A 266 -7.39 7.28 -8.18
C PRO A 266 -5.88 7.25 -8.39
N ARG A 267 -5.29 8.41 -8.72
CA ARG A 267 -3.85 8.57 -8.94
C ARG A 267 -2.98 8.45 -7.68
N ILE A 268 -3.61 8.43 -6.48
CA ILE A 268 -2.95 8.29 -5.19
C ILE A 268 -2.85 6.80 -4.84
N GLY A 269 -1.69 6.33 -4.40
CA GLY A 269 -1.39 4.91 -4.18
C GLY A 269 -2.38 4.18 -3.29
N MET A 270 -2.78 4.76 -2.18
CA MET A 270 -3.79 4.21 -1.28
C MET A 270 -5.15 4.02 -1.97
N THR A 271 -5.62 5.03 -2.72
CA THR A 271 -6.88 4.95 -3.45
C THR A 271 -6.78 3.94 -4.59
N TYR A 272 -5.67 3.93 -5.33
CA TYR A 272 -5.42 2.94 -6.37
C TYR A 272 -5.44 1.51 -5.81
N ALA A 273 -4.77 1.26 -4.67
CA ALA A 273 -4.81 -0.03 -3.99
C ALA A 273 -6.24 -0.47 -3.68
N ALA A 274 -7.09 0.43 -3.20
CA ALA A 274 -8.48 0.13 -2.91
C ALA A 274 -9.32 -0.10 -4.19
N MET A 275 -9.04 0.63 -5.27
CA MET A 275 -9.73 0.45 -6.56
C MET A 275 -9.37 -0.88 -7.24
N ILE A 276 -8.21 -1.46 -6.98
CA ILE A 276 -7.87 -2.82 -7.41
C ILE A 276 -8.35 -3.90 -6.43
N ASN A 277 -9.30 -3.54 -5.57
CA ASN A 277 -9.92 -4.42 -4.57
C ASN A 277 -8.93 -5.00 -3.54
N SER A 278 -7.98 -4.18 -3.09
CA SER A 278 -7.15 -4.43 -1.91
C SER A 278 -7.53 -3.48 -0.77
N ILE A 279 -7.28 -3.86 0.48
CA ILE A 279 -7.41 -2.94 1.61
C ILE A 279 -6.26 -1.93 1.52
N GLY A 280 -6.56 -0.67 1.17
CA GLY A 280 -5.57 0.40 0.96
C GLY A 280 -5.43 1.30 2.17
N ILE A 281 -4.22 1.43 2.72
CA ILE A 281 -3.92 2.23 3.92
C ILE A 281 -2.73 3.14 3.64
N THR A 282 -2.79 4.38 4.12
CA THR A 282 -1.62 5.24 4.29
C THR A 282 -1.31 5.42 5.77
N PHE A 283 -0.04 5.26 6.12
CA PHE A 283 0.53 5.67 7.39
C PHE A 283 1.38 6.92 7.21
N GLU A 284 1.25 7.85 8.14
CA GLU A 284 1.93 9.13 8.13
C GLU A 284 2.63 9.38 9.46
N SER A 285 3.93 9.65 9.43
CA SER A 285 4.68 10.07 10.61
C SER A 285 4.73 11.59 10.69
N PRO A 286 4.03 12.23 11.64
CA PRO A 286 4.09 13.67 11.85
C PRO A 286 5.49 14.15 12.26
N ALA A 287 5.70 15.45 12.23
CA ALA A 287 6.95 16.08 12.67
C ALA A 287 7.27 15.76 14.14
N GLN A 288 8.31 14.95 14.36
CA GLN A 288 8.80 14.47 15.65
C GLN A 288 10.26 14.02 15.52
N THR A 289 10.88 13.56 16.62
CA THR A 289 12.22 12.98 16.52
C THR A 289 12.17 11.68 15.70
N MET A 290 13.27 11.37 15.02
CA MET A 290 13.35 10.14 14.22
C MET A 290 13.05 8.90 15.06
N GLU A 291 13.64 8.79 16.24
CA GLU A 291 13.47 7.65 17.14
C GLU A 291 12.00 7.42 17.51
N VAL A 292 11.29 8.48 17.90
CA VAL A 292 9.86 8.39 18.27
C VAL A 292 9.00 8.02 17.07
N GLY A 293 9.25 8.62 15.91
CA GLY A 293 8.54 8.30 14.68
C GLY A 293 8.76 6.88 14.21
N VAL A 294 10.00 6.38 14.28
CA VAL A 294 10.34 5.00 13.95
C VAL A 294 9.68 4.01 14.92
N LYS A 295 9.70 4.31 16.22
CA LYS A 295 9.02 3.48 17.23
C LYS A 295 7.51 3.40 16.96
N SER A 296 6.85 4.54 16.72
CA SER A 296 5.41 4.59 16.43
C SER A 296 5.06 3.85 15.14
N GLY A 297 5.89 4.01 14.09
CA GLY A 297 5.75 3.27 12.84
C GLY A 297 5.86 1.76 13.03
N LEU A 298 6.91 1.30 13.71
CA LEU A 298 7.11 -0.13 13.99
C LEU A 298 5.92 -0.74 14.75
N ILE A 299 5.43 -0.05 15.79
CA ILE A 299 4.24 -0.48 16.55
C ILE A 299 3.03 -0.59 15.61
N SER A 300 2.82 0.41 14.74
CA SER A 300 1.67 0.45 13.85
C SER A 300 1.70 -0.68 12.80
N TYR A 301 2.85 -0.95 12.18
CA TYR A 301 3.00 -2.09 11.26
C TYR A 301 2.79 -3.44 11.97
N LYS A 302 3.32 -3.58 13.18
CA LYS A 302 3.10 -4.79 14.01
C LYS A 302 1.63 -4.96 14.37
N ALA A 303 0.94 -3.88 14.71
CA ALA A 303 -0.49 -3.91 15.01
C ALA A 303 -1.31 -4.39 13.80
N VAL A 304 -1.00 -3.92 12.59
CA VAL A 304 -1.67 -4.43 11.39
C VAL A 304 -1.37 -5.90 11.16
N LEU A 305 -0.14 -6.35 11.38
CA LEU A 305 0.24 -7.75 11.23
C LEU A 305 -0.50 -8.64 12.26
N GLU A 306 -0.59 -8.22 13.52
CA GLU A 306 -1.35 -8.89 14.58
C GLU A 306 -2.83 -8.99 14.20
N TRP A 307 -3.43 -7.88 13.75
CA TRP A 307 -4.82 -7.85 13.30
C TRP A 307 -5.04 -8.81 12.12
N ALA A 308 -4.15 -8.80 11.14
CA ALA A 308 -4.24 -9.64 9.95
C ALA A 308 -4.17 -11.14 10.30
N VAL A 309 -3.32 -11.54 11.24
CA VAL A 309 -3.24 -12.92 11.73
C VAL A 309 -4.54 -13.32 12.43
N ALA A 310 -5.04 -12.48 13.32
CA ALA A 310 -6.26 -12.75 14.09
C ALA A 310 -7.53 -12.78 13.21
N ASN A 311 -7.57 -11.98 12.15
CA ASN A 311 -8.74 -11.77 11.29
C ASN A 311 -8.52 -12.25 9.84
N ARG A 312 -7.61 -13.22 9.64
CA ARG A 312 -7.22 -13.65 8.29
C ARG A 312 -8.38 -14.04 7.38
N GLN A 313 -9.36 -14.79 7.92
CA GLN A 313 -10.51 -15.24 7.14
C GLN A 313 -11.42 -14.04 6.75
N LYS A 314 -11.68 -13.13 7.69
CA LYS A 314 -12.43 -11.91 7.43
C LYS A 314 -11.79 -11.10 6.31
N MET A 315 -10.47 -10.94 6.34
CA MET A 315 -9.71 -10.22 5.30
C MET A 315 -9.83 -10.90 3.93
N LEU A 316 -9.62 -12.23 3.87
CA LEU A 316 -9.74 -13.01 2.65
C LEU A 316 -11.15 -12.90 2.04
N ASP A 317 -12.20 -13.09 2.86
CA ASP A 317 -13.59 -13.05 2.43
C ASP A 317 -13.99 -11.65 1.95
N THR A 318 -13.59 -10.59 2.67
CA THR A 318 -13.90 -9.21 2.29
C THR A 318 -13.29 -8.87 0.92
N VAL A 319 -12.01 -9.19 0.71
CA VAL A 319 -11.33 -8.92 -0.56
C VAL A 319 -11.89 -9.79 -1.70
N ALA A 320 -12.14 -11.08 -1.45
CA ALA A 320 -12.73 -11.97 -2.46
C ALA A 320 -14.14 -11.49 -2.88
N ASN A 321 -14.95 -11.05 -1.92
CA ASN A 321 -16.28 -10.50 -2.19
C ASN A 321 -16.21 -9.20 -3.00
N ALA A 322 -15.31 -8.28 -2.66
CA ALA A 322 -15.11 -7.05 -3.43
C ALA A 322 -14.71 -7.34 -4.88
N ARG A 323 -13.77 -8.26 -5.10
CA ARG A 323 -13.34 -8.69 -6.45
C ARG A 323 -14.48 -9.32 -7.24
N ARG A 324 -15.25 -10.23 -6.62
CA ARG A 324 -16.42 -10.86 -7.24
C ARG A 324 -17.48 -9.83 -7.61
N LYS A 325 -17.82 -8.93 -6.68
CA LYS A 325 -18.80 -7.88 -6.87
C LYS A 325 -18.41 -6.94 -8.04
N THR A 326 -17.13 -6.61 -8.19
CA THR A 326 -16.66 -5.80 -9.33
C THR A 326 -16.98 -6.48 -10.67
N ILE A 327 -16.78 -7.79 -10.78
CA ILE A 327 -17.13 -8.57 -11.98
C ILE A 327 -18.65 -8.58 -12.20
N GLU A 328 -19.43 -8.90 -11.15
CA GLU A 328 -20.89 -8.95 -11.20
C GLU A 328 -21.51 -7.61 -11.63
N MET A 329 -20.97 -6.51 -11.09
CA MET A 329 -21.40 -5.15 -11.45
C MET A 329 -21.21 -4.84 -12.94
N GLY A 330 -20.18 -5.41 -13.59
CA GLY A 330 -19.96 -5.27 -15.04
C GLY A 330 -20.92 -6.08 -15.89
N LEU A 331 -21.60 -7.08 -15.31
CA LEU A 331 -22.59 -7.92 -16.00
C LEU A 331 -24.01 -7.37 -15.93
N THR A 332 -24.37 -6.64 -14.89
CA THR A 332 -25.78 -6.27 -14.59
C THR A 332 -26.22 -4.94 -15.18
N GLN A 333 -25.31 -4.02 -15.48
CA GLN A 333 -25.57 -2.65 -16.00
C GLN A 333 -26.53 -1.79 -15.15
N ASP A 334 -27.00 -2.30 -14.01
CA ASP A 334 -27.98 -1.62 -13.14
C ASP A 334 -27.32 -0.65 -12.15
N LEU A 335 -26.00 -0.55 -12.17
CA LEU A 335 -25.22 0.21 -11.21
C LEU A 335 -24.55 1.40 -11.89
N GLU A 336 -24.32 2.43 -11.09
CA GLU A 336 -23.68 3.66 -11.53
C GLU A 336 -22.20 3.68 -11.18
N VAL A 337 -21.40 4.30 -12.04
CA VAL A 337 -20.00 4.66 -11.76
C VAL A 337 -19.98 6.09 -11.24
N MET A 338 -19.31 6.29 -10.11
CA MET A 338 -19.14 7.62 -9.53
C MET A 338 -18.10 8.40 -10.35
N VAL A 339 -18.50 9.58 -10.81
CA VAL A 339 -17.65 10.44 -11.67
C VAL A 339 -17.10 11.61 -10.88
N ASP A 340 -17.90 12.14 -9.95
CA ASP A 340 -17.52 13.25 -9.09
C ASP A 340 -18.09 13.05 -7.69
N MET A 341 -17.35 13.47 -6.68
CA MET A 341 -17.70 13.27 -5.29
C MET A 341 -17.02 14.29 -4.39
N GLU A 342 -17.56 14.46 -3.21
CA GLU A 342 -17.01 15.25 -2.12
C GLU A 342 -16.94 14.42 -0.83
N GLN A 343 -16.30 14.98 0.19
CA GLN A 343 -16.33 14.44 1.54
C GLN A 343 -17.27 15.25 2.41
N VAL A 344 -18.16 14.55 3.10
CA VAL A 344 -19.11 15.14 4.05
C VAL A 344 -18.87 14.62 5.46
N ASP A 345 -19.50 15.24 6.43
CA ASP A 345 -19.43 14.86 7.83
C ASP A 345 -20.14 13.52 8.06
N HIS A 346 -19.56 12.67 8.92
CA HIS A 346 -20.27 11.53 9.48
C HIS A 346 -21.40 11.98 10.44
N ASP A 347 -22.34 11.08 10.69
CA ASP A 347 -23.47 11.33 11.60
C ASP A 347 -23.12 11.21 13.09
N PHE A 348 -21.84 10.89 13.39
CA PHE A 348 -21.28 10.82 14.74
C PHE A 348 -20.18 11.86 14.92
N THR A 349 -19.84 12.14 16.18
CA THR A 349 -18.72 13.04 16.53
C THR A 349 -17.53 12.26 17.05
N VAL A 350 -16.35 12.87 16.94
CA VAL A 350 -15.08 12.32 17.43
C VAL A 350 -14.40 13.32 18.36
N SER A 351 -13.60 12.81 19.29
CA SER A 351 -12.72 13.63 20.11
C SER A 351 -11.30 13.57 19.56
N TYR A 352 -10.67 14.72 19.40
CA TYR A 352 -9.31 14.87 18.91
C TYR A 352 -8.61 16.08 19.46
N GLU A 353 -7.28 16.12 19.32
CA GLU A 353 -6.46 17.24 19.76
C GLU A 353 -5.94 18.04 18.56
N ILE A 354 -5.91 19.35 18.70
CA ILE A 354 -5.35 20.29 17.71
C ILE A 354 -4.42 21.26 18.42
N PRO A 355 -3.51 21.95 17.71
CA PRO A 355 -2.77 23.07 18.29
C PRO A 355 -3.74 24.12 18.84
N ASP A 356 -3.48 24.60 20.07
CA ASP A 356 -4.31 25.64 20.67
C ASP A 356 -4.03 26.99 19.99
N PRO A 357 -5.01 27.61 19.32
CA PRO A 357 -4.81 28.89 18.63
C PRO A 357 -4.48 30.05 19.56
N ASN A 358 -4.81 29.93 20.84
CA ASN A 358 -4.60 30.98 21.85
C ASN A 358 -3.31 30.78 22.66
N ASN A 359 -2.72 29.57 22.63
CA ASN A 359 -1.54 29.22 23.43
C ASN A 359 -0.52 28.47 22.56
N GLN A 360 0.42 29.20 22.00
CA GLN A 360 1.44 28.65 21.12
C GLN A 360 2.20 27.47 21.78
N GLY A 361 2.29 26.34 21.08
CA GLY A 361 2.97 25.15 21.56
C GLY A 361 2.13 24.24 22.46
N GLN A 362 0.92 24.66 22.84
CA GLN A 362 -0.05 23.83 23.55
C GLN A 362 -1.03 23.14 22.57
N PHE A 363 -1.76 22.18 23.10
CA PHE A 363 -2.82 21.48 22.36
C PHE A 363 -4.12 21.57 23.13
N MET A 364 -5.22 21.69 22.42
CA MET A 364 -6.57 21.68 22.99
C MET A 364 -7.36 20.49 22.47
N THR A 365 -8.25 19.96 23.31
CA THR A 365 -9.15 18.87 22.94
C THR A 365 -10.45 19.43 22.37
N VAL A 366 -10.82 18.95 21.19
CA VAL A 366 -12.13 19.14 20.58
C VAL A 366 -12.98 17.88 20.91
N SER A 367 -13.92 17.99 21.85
CA SER A 367 -14.63 16.82 22.40
C SER A 367 -15.75 16.29 21.54
N ALA A 368 -16.29 17.09 20.61
CA ALA A 368 -17.42 16.72 19.76
C ALA A 368 -17.26 17.26 18.33
N GLY A 369 -16.05 17.12 17.81
CA GLY A 369 -15.74 17.52 16.44
C GLY A 369 -16.34 16.57 15.42
N LYS A 370 -16.60 17.06 14.22
CA LYS A 370 -17.08 16.25 13.10
C LYS A 370 -15.91 15.54 12.43
N LEU A 371 -16.18 14.35 11.90
CA LEU A 371 -15.22 13.64 11.04
C LEU A 371 -15.70 13.75 9.58
N ARG A 372 -14.93 14.47 8.74
CA ARG A 372 -15.29 14.75 7.33
C ARG A 372 -14.52 13.78 6.40
N THR A 373 -14.88 12.52 6.45
CA THR A 373 -14.27 11.47 5.62
C THR A 373 -15.32 10.59 4.91
N LYS A 374 -16.63 10.85 5.13
CA LYS A 374 -17.72 10.10 4.49
C LYS A 374 -17.84 10.53 3.03
N PRO A 375 -17.79 9.59 2.05
CA PRO A 375 -17.97 9.93 0.65
C PRO A 375 -19.43 10.34 0.37
N SER A 376 -19.61 11.38 -0.46
CA SER A 376 -20.89 11.84 -1.00
C SER A 376 -20.77 12.01 -2.50
N VAL A 377 -21.64 11.37 -3.25
CA VAL A 377 -21.62 11.37 -4.71
C VAL A 377 -22.26 12.63 -5.25
N LEU A 378 -21.53 13.43 -6.01
CA LEU A 378 -22.02 14.62 -6.71
C LEU A 378 -22.51 14.29 -8.11
N LYS A 379 -21.85 13.34 -8.79
CA LYS A 379 -22.16 12.95 -10.15
C LYS A 379 -21.88 11.48 -10.38
N SER A 380 -22.82 10.80 -11.03
CA SER A 380 -22.67 9.41 -11.45
C SER A 380 -23.07 9.22 -12.91
N ARG A 381 -22.76 8.07 -13.45
CA ARG A 381 -23.18 7.61 -14.77
C ARG A 381 -23.49 6.13 -14.74
N PRO A 382 -24.43 5.65 -15.58
CA PRO A 382 -24.63 4.22 -15.75
C PRO A 382 -23.31 3.54 -16.12
N ARG A 383 -23.01 2.43 -15.46
CA ARG A 383 -21.83 1.63 -15.76
C ARG A 383 -22.03 0.96 -17.13
N PRO A 384 -21.14 1.18 -18.12
CA PRO A 384 -21.28 0.51 -19.39
C PRO A 384 -20.91 -0.97 -19.26
N TYR A 385 -21.48 -1.82 -20.12
CA TYR A 385 -21.03 -3.21 -20.23
C TYR A 385 -19.58 -3.32 -20.73
N ALA A 386 -19.21 -2.47 -21.69
CA ALA A 386 -17.87 -2.40 -22.23
C ALA A 386 -17.57 -1.02 -22.79
N TYR A 387 -16.28 -0.69 -22.85
CA TYR A 387 -15.77 0.44 -23.61
C TYR A 387 -15.26 -0.03 -24.98
N ILE A 388 -15.46 0.78 -26.01
CA ILE A 388 -14.98 0.53 -27.36
C ILE A 388 -13.94 1.58 -27.71
N LEU A 389 -12.74 1.16 -28.08
CA LEU A 389 -11.66 2.01 -28.53
C LEU A 389 -11.31 1.71 -29.99
N PRO A 390 -11.04 2.75 -30.80
CA PRO A 390 -10.60 2.54 -32.17
C PRO A 390 -9.24 1.82 -32.18
N ARG A 391 -8.93 1.13 -33.28
CA ARG A 391 -7.68 0.38 -33.44
C ARG A 391 -6.41 1.24 -33.32
N GLU A 392 -6.55 2.54 -33.55
CA GLU A 392 -5.49 3.54 -33.47
C GLU A 392 -5.18 3.96 -32.02
N ALA A 393 -6.02 3.60 -31.05
CA ALA A 393 -5.83 3.93 -29.62
C ALA A 393 -4.75 3.07 -28.94
N VAL A 394 -3.60 2.90 -29.58
CA VAL A 394 -2.53 1.97 -29.14
C VAL A 394 -2.00 2.33 -27.76
N ALA A 395 -1.76 3.62 -27.49
CA ALA A 395 -1.24 4.07 -26.19
C ALA A 395 -2.24 3.77 -25.04
N ALA A 396 -3.53 4.00 -25.27
CA ALA A 396 -4.56 3.67 -24.26
C ALA A 396 -4.64 2.17 -24.01
N VAL A 397 -4.57 1.36 -25.07
CA VAL A 397 -4.57 -0.12 -24.94
C VAL A 397 -3.32 -0.61 -24.20
N GLN A 398 -2.16 -0.03 -24.48
CA GLN A 398 -0.94 -0.36 -23.72
C GLN A 398 -1.07 -0.03 -22.23
N LEU A 399 -1.59 1.13 -21.89
CA LEU A 399 -1.82 1.55 -20.51
C LEU A 399 -2.82 0.60 -19.81
N LEU A 400 -3.94 0.26 -20.44
CA LEU A 400 -4.90 -0.70 -19.89
C LEU A 400 -4.25 -2.06 -19.60
N ARG A 401 -3.39 -2.55 -20.49
CA ARG A 401 -2.65 -3.80 -20.29
C ARG A 401 -1.61 -3.69 -19.17
N GLN A 402 -0.98 -2.55 -18.99
CA GLN A 402 -0.10 -2.30 -17.84
C GLN A 402 -0.87 -2.39 -16.52
N HIS A 403 -2.14 -1.99 -16.52
CA HIS A 403 -3.07 -2.18 -15.40
C HIS A 403 -3.67 -3.59 -15.32
N ASN A 404 -3.16 -4.54 -16.09
CA ASN A 404 -3.68 -5.93 -16.16
C ASN A 404 -5.17 -6.01 -16.55
N ILE A 405 -5.65 -5.03 -17.32
CA ILE A 405 -7.01 -5.01 -17.87
C ILE A 405 -7.01 -5.78 -19.19
N THR A 406 -7.92 -6.75 -19.31
CA THR A 406 -8.09 -7.53 -20.53
C THR A 406 -8.70 -6.67 -21.63
N VAL A 407 -8.06 -6.67 -22.80
CA VAL A 407 -8.51 -5.99 -24.00
C VAL A 407 -8.74 -7.00 -25.10
N GLU A 408 -9.99 -7.15 -25.50
CA GLU A 408 -10.42 -7.99 -26.62
C GLU A 408 -10.32 -7.23 -27.94
N VAL A 409 -10.33 -7.95 -29.06
CA VAL A 409 -10.22 -7.36 -30.41
C VAL A 409 -11.28 -7.97 -31.31
N LEU A 410 -12.05 -7.13 -32.01
CA LEU A 410 -12.97 -7.56 -33.05
C LEU A 410 -12.22 -8.24 -34.19
N ARG A 411 -12.63 -9.46 -34.56
CA ARG A 411 -12.02 -10.24 -35.65
C ARG A 411 -12.57 -9.86 -37.02
N GLU A 412 -13.80 -9.35 -37.07
CA GLU A 412 -14.52 -8.95 -38.27
C GLU A 412 -15.29 -7.65 -38.04
N PRO A 413 -15.68 -6.92 -39.11
CA PRO A 413 -16.52 -5.74 -38.99
C PRO A 413 -17.84 -6.12 -38.33
N THR A 414 -18.22 -5.40 -37.27
CA THR A 414 -19.42 -5.69 -36.47
C THR A 414 -20.24 -4.41 -36.25
N THR A 415 -21.52 -4.47 -36.55
CA THR A 415 -22.46 -3.37 -36.29
C THR A 415 -23.03 -3.51 -34.88
N LEU A 416 -22.88 -2.46 -34.06
CA LEU A 416 -23.33 -2.44 -32.66
C LEU A 416 -24.14 -1.15 -32.42
N THR A 417 -25.13 -1.27 -31.56
CA THR A 417 -25.80 -0.12 -30.95
C THR A 417 -25.02 0.30 -29.70
N VAL A 418 -24.51 1.52 -29.70
CA VAL A 418 -23.61 2.02 -28.64
C VAL A 418 -24.04 3.40 -28.15
N GLN A 419 -23.63 3.75 -26.96
CA GLN A 419 -23.67 5.11 -26.46
C GLN A 419 -22.35 5.84 -26.83
N ALA A 420 -22.47 6.93 -27.53
CA ALA A 420 -21.35 7.76 -27.95
C ALA A 420 -21.39 9.13 -27.24
N TYR A 421 -20.26 9.53 -26.68
CA TYR A 421 -20.13 10.88 -26.14
C TYR A 421 -19.98 11.91 -27.27
N GLU A 422 -20.80 12.95 -27.21
CA GLU A 422 -20.55 14.18 -27.95
C GLU A 422 -19.58 15.04 -27.14
N LEU A 423 -18.42 15.34 -27.74
CA LEU A 423 -17.40 16.14 -27.09
C LEU A 423 -17.73 17.62 -27.25
N GLY A 424 -17.67 18.36 -26.15
CA GLY A 424 -17.78 19.80 -26.10
C GLY A 424 -16.40 20.47 -26.15
N ASP A 425 -16.16 21.38 -25.21
CA ASP A 425 -14.91 22.15 -25.16
C ASP A 425 -13.74 21.25 -24.76
N VAL A 426 -12.58 21.51 -25.37
CA VAL A 426 -11.29 20.90 -25.00
C VAL A 426 -10.40 22.01 -24.46
N TYR A 427 -9.92 21.86 -23.24
CA TYR A 427 -9.05 22.82 -22.59
C TYR A 427 -7.96 22.14 -21.78
N TYR A 428 -6.88 22.87 -21.48
CA TYR A 428 -5.79 22.38 -20.68
C TYR A 428 -5.89 22.93 -19.26
N ARG A 429 -5.67 22.06 -18.28
CA ARG A 429 -5.63 22.42 -16.86
C ARG A 429 -4.30 21.97 -16.27
N THR A 430 -3.65 22.88 -15.55
CA THR A 430 -2.49 22.53 -14.73
C THR A 430 -2.99 21.91 -13.44
N GLU A 431 -2.65 20.67 -13.23
CA GLU A 431 -2.95 19.94 -11.99
C GLU A 431 -1.72 19.96 -11.07
N TYR A 432 -1.97 19.89 -9.76
CA TYR A 432 -0.93 19.82 -8.75
C TYR A 432 0.00 18.63 -9.00
N ASP A 433 1.30 18.89 -9.09
CA ASP A 433 2.38 17.91 -9.31
C ASP A 433 2.24 17.02 -10.55
N HIS A 434 1.44 17.44 -11.53
CA HIS A 434 1.31 16.78 -12.82
C HIS A 434 1.53 17.75 -13.97
N GLN A 435 2.02 17.22 -15.09
CA GLN A 435 1.93 17.95 -16.36
C GLN A 435 0.47 18.17 -16.73
N GLY A 436 0.18 19.29 -17.39
CA GLY A 436 -1.17 19.71 -17.69
C GLY A 436 -2.05 18.59 -18.26
N ALA A 437 -3.24 18.47 -17.72
CA ALA A 437 -4.23 17.52 -18.19
C ALA A 437 -5.08 18.13 -19.29
N THR A 438 -5.32 17.36 -20.36
CA THR A 438 -6.35 17.72 -21.35
C THR A 438 -7.72 17.38 -20.76
N MET A 439 -8.52 18.41 -20.56
CA MET A 439 -9.89 18.29 -20.08
C MET A 439 -10.83 18.36 -21.27
N VAL A 440 -11.84 17.51 -21.26
CA VAL A 440 -12.88 17.46 -22.30
C VAL A 440 -14.24 17.53 -21.62
N SER A 441 -15.04 18.51 -21.99
CA SER A 441 -16.45 18.53 -21.58
C SER A 441 -17.27 17.58 -22.43
N VAL A 442 -18.33 17.02 -21.84
CA VAL A 442 -19.31 16.18 -22.56
C VAL A 442 -20.55 17.02 -22.83
N ALA A 443 -20.82 17.30 -24.10
CA ALA A 443 -21.98 18.04 -24.54
C ALA A 443 -23.24 17.16 -24.56
N GLY A 444 -23.09 15.85 -24.84
CA GLY A 444 -24.20 14.91 -24.87
C GLY A 444 -23.77 13.45 -24.85
N LEU A 445 -24.75 12.57 -24.65
CA LEU A 445 -24.59 11.12 -24.75
C LEU A 445 -25.70 10.60 -25.66
N HIS A 446 -25.36 10.05 -26.81
CA HIS A 446 -26.30 9.63 -27.83
C HIS A 446 -26.23 8.13 -28.09
N THR A 447 -27.37 7.50 -28.25
CA THR A 447 -27.46 6.10 -28.74
C THR A 447 -27.39 6.12 -30.26
N ILE A 448 -26.38 5.45 -30.81
CA ILE A 448 -26.13 5.36 -32.26
C ILE A 448 -25.87 3.91 -32.67
N GLU A 449 -26.27 3.58 -33.89
CA GLU A 449 -25.84 2.35 -34.57
C GLU A 449 -24.58 2.65 -35.39
N ARG A 450 -23.54 1.87 -35.20
CA ARG A 450 -22.26 2.06 -35.88
C ARG A 450 -21.58 0.74 -36.20
N THR A 451 -21.04 0.63 -37.42
CA THR A 451 -20.19 -0.49 -37.80
C THR A 451 -18.74 -0.20 -37.42
N PHE A 452 -18.19 -1.05 -36.58
CA PHE A 452 -16.79 -1.00 -36.14
C PHE A 452 -15.97 -1.97 -36.97
N PRO A 453 -14.80 -1.55 -37.53
CA PRO A 453 -13.96 -2.44 -38.34
C PRO A 453 -13.28 -3.53 -37.50
N ALA A 454 -12.77 -4.58 -38.15
CA ALA A 454 -11.86 -5.52 -37.53
C ALA A 454 -10.64 -4.78 -36.95
N GLY A 455 -10.13 -5.24 -35.81
CA GLY A 455 -9.06 -4.58 -35.08
C GLY A 455 -9.53 -3.57 -34.03
N THR A 456 -10.83 -3.24 -33.96
CA THR A 456 -11.41 -2.42 -32.88
C THR A 456 -11.26 -3.14 -31.53
N HIS A 457 -10.89 -2.39 -30.49
CA HIS A 457 -10.69 -2.91 -29.15
C HIS A 457 -11.98 -2.83 -28.33
N ILE A 458 -12.25 -3.91 -27.56
CA ILE A 458 -13.37 -4.02 -26.64
C ILE A 458 -12.83 -4.28 -25.24
N ILE A 459 -13.25 -3.49 -24.27
CA ILE A 459 -12.83 -3.58 -22.88
C ILE A 459 -14.09 -3.80 -22.02
N SER A 460 -14.39 -5.06 -21.72
CA SER A 460 -15.49 -5.39 -20.80
C SER A 460 -15.22 -4.84 -19.41
N THR A 461 -16.25 -4.30 -18.75
CA THR A 461 -16.17 -3.91 -17.33
C THR A 461 -16.42 -5.10 -16.39
N ALA A 462 -16.83 -6.26 -16.92
CA ALA A 462 -17.04 -7.50 -16.18
C ALA A 462 -15.72 -8.26 -15.97
N GLN A 463 -14.75 -7.60 -15.36
CA GLN A 463 -13.46 -8.18 -14.99
C GLN A 463 -13.01 -7.65 -13.63
N MET A 464 -12.08 -8.35 -12.98
CA MET A 464 -11.68 -8.06 -11.59
C MET A 464 -11.17 -6.62 -11.37
N LEU A 465 -10.64 -6.00 -12.40
CA LEU A 465 -10.12 -4.62 -12.41
C LEU A 465 -10.93 -3.71 -13.36
N GLY A 466 -12.11 -4.15 -13.72
CA GLY A 466 -13.00 -3.45 -14.65
C GLY A 466 -13.78 -2.27 -14.08
#